data_dff84af229c7533bdc5e5acaebb66584
#
_entry.id   dff84af229c7533bdc5e5acaebb66584
#
_cell.length_a   1.000
_cell.length_b   1.000
_cell.length_c   1.000
_cell.angle_alpha   90.00
_cell.angle_beta   90.00
_cell.angle_gamma   90.00
#
_symmetry.space_group_name_H-M   'P 1'
#
loop_
_entity.id
_entity.type
_entity.pdbx_description
1 polymer ?
#
loop_
_entity_poly.entity_id
_entity_poly.type
_entity_poly.pdbx_seq_one_letter_code
_entity_poly.pdbx_strand_id
1 'polypeptide(L)'
;NGKVEYSSDFVLFKPKDMSKASGVLRYDAPNRGNIVNLDPYFASRGYVFLTAAWQGDVPAAAGKLTLNVPVAKSPDGSTITGTYRAELLPTVATNDSLPLPGGPFNAAMQAYATASLDNTKPGYVLTRRINEGDARQLIPASDWKFAKCGAGTPFPGTPDETNVCLKDKWDPAYMYELVYIGKDPKVMGLGLAALRDMITFFHRHASDAAGTPNPVATPIKNTIASGGSQCGNF
;
A
#
# COMPACT_ATOMS: atom_id res chain seq x y z
N ASN A 1 4.09 -26.69 2.97
CA ASN A 1 3.33 -26.98 1.76
C ASN A 1 3.35 -25.87 0.69
N GLY A 2 4.02 -24.75 0.92
CA GLY A 2 4.26 -23.70 -0.08
C GLY A 2 3.02 -22.96 -0.61
N LYS A 3 1.86 -23.13 -0.01
CA LYS A 3 0.66 -22.37 -0.36
C LYS A 3 0.65 -21.04 0.39
N VAL A 4 0.43 -19.95 -0.36
CA VAL A 4 0.24 -18.61 0.19
C VAL A 4 -1.22 -18.24 -0.02
N GLU A 5 -1.92 -17.97 1.08
CA GLU A 5 -3.29 -17.50 1.03
C GLU A 5 -3.31 -15.98 0.89
N TYR A 6 -4.16 -15.48 0.02
CA TYR A 6 -4.40 -14.06 -0.19
C TYR A 6 -5.87 -13.81 -0.53
N SER A 7 -6.33 -12.59 -0.34
CA SER A 7 -7.62 -12.13 -0.82
C SER A 7 -7.52 -10.74 -1.40
N SER A 8 -8.29 -10.46 -2.45
CA SER A 8 -8.27 -9.18 -3.14
C SER A 8 -9.68 -8.65 -3.30
N ASP A 9 -9.88 -7.39 -2.90
CA ASP A 9 -11.12 -6.67 -3.22
C ASP A 9 -11.14 -6.31 -4.70
N PHE A 10 -12.32 -6.35 -5.28
CA PHE A 10 -12.53 -5.90 -6.65
C PHE A 10 -13.90 -5.25 -6.86
N VAL A 11 -14.02 -4.46 -7.90
CA VAL A 11 -15.28 -3.95 -8.42
C VAL A 11 -15.39 -4.35 -9.88
N LEU A 12 -16.56 -4.91 -10.22
CA LEU A 12 -16.89 -5.33 -11.58
C LEU A 12 -18.08 -4.53 -12.08
N PHE A 13 -17.89 -3.79 -13.16
CA PHE A 13 -18.96 -3.14 -13.90
C PHE A 13 -19.24 -3.95 -15.16
N LYS A 14 -20.52 -4.19 -15.43
CA LYS A 14 -20.95 -4.95 -16.61
C LYS A 14 -22.22 -4.35 -17.21
N PRO A 15 -22.51 -4.58 -18.49
CA PRO A 15 -23.79 -4.22 -19.06
C PRO A 15 -24.96 -4.82 -18.27
N LYS A 16 -26.02 -4.05 -18.09
CA LYS A 16 -27.26 -4.56 -17.48
C LYS A 16 -27.85 -5.70 -18.31
N ASP A 17 -27.81 -5.55 -19.62
CA ASP A 17 -28.18 -6.57 -20.59
C ASP A 17 -26.89 -7.16 -21.18
N MET A 18 -26.54 -8.37 -20.74
CA MET A 18 -25.30 -9.03 -21.15
C MET A 18 -25.30 -9.49 -22.62
N SER A 19 -26.45 -9.51 -23.31
CA SER A 19 -26.49 -9.73 -24.76
C SER A 19 -25.81 -8.62 -25.55
N LYS A 20 -25.67 -7.44 -24.94
CA LYS A 20 -24.97 -6.27 -25.49
C LYS A 20 -23.50 -6.19 -25.08
N ALA A 21 -22.98 -7.19 -24.37
CA ALA A 21 -21.58 -7.21 -23.99
C ALA A 21 -20.68 -7.41 -25.22
N SER A 22 -19.61 -6.63 -25.29
CA SER A 22 -18.62 -6.69 -26.39
C SER A 22 -17.76 -7.96 -26.41
N GLY A 23 -17.76 -8.71 -25.32
CA GLY A 23 -16.82 -9.83 -25.12
C GLY A 23 -15.40 -9.36 -24.70
N VAL A 24 -15.25 -8.11 -24.32
CA VAL A 24 -13.97 -7.56 -23.86
C VAL A 24 -14.05 -7.27 -22.35
N LEU A 25 -13.11 -7.84 -21.59
CA LEU A 25 -12.83 -7.49 -20.21
C LEU A 25 -11.73 -6.45 -20.20
N ARG A 26 -11.99 -5.27 -19.68
CA ARG A 26 -10.99 -4.24 -19.42
C ARG A 26 -10.65 -4.23 -17.94
N TYR A 27 -9.38 -4.37 -17.62
CA TYR A 27 -8.83 -4.16 -16.29
C TYR A 27 -8.09 -2.82 -16.22
N ASP A 28 -8.41 -1.99 -15.24
CA ASP A 28 -7.64 -0.80 -14.91
C ASP A 28 -7.09 -0.91 -13.50
N ALA A 29 -5.76 -0.84 -13.39
CA ALA A 29 -5.05 -0.98 -12.12
C ALA A 29 -5.33 0.23 -11.21
N PRO A 30 -5.90 0.04 -10.02
CA PRO A 30 -6.20 1.12 -9.09
C PRO A 30 -4.92 1.67 -8.47
N ASN A 31 -4.73 2.98 -8.59
CA ASN A 31 -3.63 3.66 -7.92
C ASN A 31 -3.95 3.80 -6.42
N ARG A 32 -3.09 3.24 -5.56
CA ARG A 32 -3.24 3.29 -4.09
C ARG A 32 -4.60 2.80 -3.61
N GLY A 33 -5.12 1.77 -4.26
CA GLY A 33 -6.42 1.18 -3.94
C GLY A 33 -7.64 2.02 -4.30
N ASN A 34 -7.49 3.18 -4.94
CA ASN A 34 -8.64 3.99 -5.35
C ASN A 34 -9.44 3.26 -6.43
N ILE A 35 -10.75 3.13 -6.22
CA ILE A 35 -11.65 2.54 -7.21
C ILE A 35 -11.58 3.39 -8.49
N VAL A 36 -11.29 2.75 -9.61
CA VAL A 36 -11.32 3.40 -10.93
C VAL A 36 -12.76 3.40 -11.43
N ASN A 37 -13.26 4.58 -11.76
CA ASN A 37 -14.62 4.71 -12.31
C ASN A 37 -14.65 4.23 -13.75
N LEU A 38 -15.77 3.60 -14.11
CA LEU A 38 -16.03 3.18 -15.48
C LEU A 38 -16.14 4.40 -16.40
N ASP A 39 -15.26 4.47 -17.40
CA ASP A 39 -15.32 5.49 -18.44
C ASP A 39 -16.58 5.27 -19.32
N PRO A 40 -17.43 6.30 -19.52
CA PRO A 40 -18.61 6.23 -20.36
C PRO A 40 -18.35 5.73 -21.79
N TYR A 41 -17.18 5.98 -22.35
CA TYR A 41 -16.78 5.49 -23.66
C TYR A 41 -16.78 3.96 -23.74
N PHE A 42 -16.20 3.29 -22.73
CA PHE A 42 -16.18 1.83 -22.66
C PHE A 42 -17.52 1.25 -22.25
N ALA A 43 -18.23 1.95 -21.34
CA ALA A 43 -19.58 1.54 -20.92
C ALA A 43 -20.54 1.49 -22.10
N SER A 44 -20.56 2.53 -22.97
CA SER A 44 -21.43 2.61 -24.14
C SER A 44 -21.15 1.54 -25.19
N ARG A 45 -19.97 0.94 -25.16
CA ARG A 45 -19.53 -0.14 -26.07
C ARG A 45 -19.65 -1.54 -25.49
N GLY A 46 -20.29 -1.68 -24.34
CA GLY A 46 -20.59 -2.97 -23.73
C GLY A 46 -19.35 -3.68 -23.13
N TYR A 47 -18.31 -2.95 -22.77
CA TYR A 47 -17.17 -3.55 -22.08
C TYR A 47 -17.56 -4.01 -20.68
N VAL A 48 -17.01 -5.14 -20.27
CA VAL A 48 -16.95 -5.54 -18.87
C VAL A 48 -15.70 -4.89 -18.29
N PHE A 49 -15.84 -4.18 -17.17
CA PHE A 49 -14.75 -3.40 -16.58
C PHE A 49 -14.46 -3.93 -15.18
N LEU A 50 -13.20 -4.26 -14.94
CA LEU A 50 -12.67 -4.78 -13.67
C LEU A 50 -11.66 -3.79 -13.11
N THR A 51 -11.81 -3.40 -11.86
CA THR A 51 -10.76 -2.79 -11.06
C THR A 51 -10.57 -3.64 -9.81
N ALA A 52 -9.36 -4.07 -9.51
CA ALA A 52 -9.05 -5.00 -8.43
C ALA A 52 -7.77 -4.60 -7.71
N ALA A 53 -7.72 -4.83 -6.41
CA ALA A 53 -6.55 -4.54 -5.60
C ALA A 53 -5.35 -5.39 -6.03
N TRP A 54 -4.19 -4.76 -6.18
CA TRP A 54 -2.96 -5.43 -6.56
C TRP A 54 -1.78 -5.09 -5.62
N GLN A 55 -1.91 -4.04 -4.80
CA GLN A 55 -0.88 -3.58 -3.87
C GLN A 55 -1.20 -4.04 -2.45
N GLY A 56 -0.32 -4.85 -1.85
CA GLY A 56 -0.51 -5.41 -0.51
C GLY A 56 -0.23 -4.43 0.64
N ASP A 57 0.33 -3.28 0.35
CA ASP A 57 0.70 -2.24 1.30
C ASP A 57 -0.31 -1.07 1.38
N VAL A 58 -1.43 -1.16 0.67
CA VAL A 58 -2.54 -0.20 0.79
C VAL A 58 -3.29 -0.46 2.11
N PRO A 59 -3.36 0.51 3.03
CA PRO A 59 -4.14 0.35 4.26
C PRO A 59 -5.64 0.32 3.96
N ALA A 60 -6.38 -0.48 4.71
CA ALA A 60 -7.83 -0.53 4.61
C ALA A 60 -8.43 0.83 4.99
N ALA A 61 -9.29 1.37 4.13
CA ALA A 61 -10.03 2.60 4.36
C ALA A 61 -11.31 2.61 3.50
N ALA A 62 -12.27 3.43 3.85
CA ALA A 62 -13.48 3.59 3.07
C ALA A 62 -13.16 3.99 1.62
N GLY A 63 -13.74 3.32 0.64
CA GLY A 63 -13.52 3.58 -0.79
C GLY A 63 -12.20 3.06 -1.34
N LYS A 64 -11.44 2.26 -0.58
CA LYS A 64 -10.21 1.61 -1.01
C LYS A 64 -10.43 0.13 -1.29
N LEU A 65 -9.82 -0.35 -2.36
CA LEU A 65 -9.64 -1.76 -2.63
C LEU A 65 -8.34 -2.22 -1.98
N THR A 66 -8.39 -3.31 -1.24
CA THR A 66 -7.25 -3.86 -0.49
C THR A 66 -6.90 -5.27 -0.97
N LEU A 67 -5.61 -5.54 -1.00
CA LEU A 67 -5.06 -6.88 -1.20
C LEU A 67 -4.51 -7.36 0.15
N ASN A 68 -5.15 -8.37 0.73
CA ASN A 68 -4.66 -9.00 1.94
C ASN A 68 -3.60 -10.03 1.58
N VAL A 69 -2.42 -9.86 2.11
CA VAL A 69 -1.28 -10.74 1.92
C VAL A 69 -0.65 -11.07 3.28
N PRO A 70 -0.08 -12.26 3.46
CA PRO A 70 0.56 -12.64 4.70
C PRO A 70 1.85 -11.86 4.93
N VAL A 71 2.25 -11.78 6.18
CA VAL A 71 3.61 -11.38 6.58
C VAL A 71 4.58 -12.51 6.24
N ALA A 72 5.69 -12.17 5.56
CA ALA A 72 6.74 -13.13 5.31
C ALA A 72 7.47 -13.49 6.60
N LYS A 73 7.83 -14.76 6.73
CA LYS A 73 8.61 -15.30 7.85
C LYS A 73 9.83 -16.05 7.34
N SER A 74 10.87 -16.09 8.15
CA SER A 74 12.02 -16.96 7.91
C SER A 74 11.59 -18.45 7.94
N PRO A 75 12.37 -19.38 7.37
CA PRO A 75 12.03 -20.81 7.37
C PRO A 75 11.77 -21.41 8.76
N ASP A 76 12.37 -20.85 9.80
CA ASP A 76 12.18 -21.22 11.20
C ASP A 76 10.96 -20.55 11.87
N GLY A 77 10.18 -19.75 11.10
CA GLY A 77 9.03 -18.99 11.59
C GLY A 77 9.37 -17.65 12.25
N SER A 78 10.65 -17.29 12.35
CA SER A 78 11.05 -16.03 12.96
C SER A 78 10.69 -14.81 12.11
N THR A 79 10.62 -13.66 12.76
CA THR A 79 10.36 -12.37 12.12
C THR A 79 11.53 -11.96 11.22
N ILE A 80 11.22 -11.59 9.99
CA ILE A 80 12.19 -10.98 9.08
C ILE A 80 12.33 -9.50 9.45
N THR A 81 13.57 -9.03 9.56
CA THR A 81 13.90 -7.62 9.78
C THR A 81 14.87 -7.14 8.72
N GLY A 82 14.88 -5.83 8.46
CA GLY A 82 15.79 -5.23 7.50
C GLY A 82 15.90 -3.72 7.67
N THR A 83 17.00 -3.15 7.17
CA THR A 83 17.18 -1.70 7.16
C THR A 83 16.16 -1.05 6.23
N TYR A 84 15.44 -0.07 6.74
CA TYR A 84 14.50 0.75 5.99
C TYR A 84 14.89 2.22 6.08
N ARG A 85 14.73 2.95 4.97
CA ARG A 85 14.93 4.38 4.90
C ARG A 85 13.61 5.06 4.57
N ALA A 86 13.19 5.98 5.42
CA ALA A 86 11.96 6.74 5.27
C ALA A 86 12.28 8.23 5.14
N GLU A 87 11.54 8.93 4.30
CA GLU A 87 11.54 10.40 4.23
C GLU A 87 10.27 10.93 4.88
N LEU A 88 10.45 11.83 5.84
CA LEU A 88 9.36 12.50 6.54
C LEU A 88 9.35 13.96 6.07
N LEU A 89 8.26 14.35 5.42
CA LEU A 89 8.09 15.68 4.81
C LEU A 89 6.90 16.39 5.48
N PRO A 90 7.11 17.07 6.61
CA PRO A 90 6.04 17.81 7.26
C PRO A 90 5.56 18.94 6.34
N THR A 91 4.25 19.09 6.21
CA THR A 91 3.64 20.16 5.41
C THR A 91 3.33 21.41 6.22
N VAL A 92 3.31 21.26 7.53
CA VAL A 92 3.10 22.35 8.51
C VAL A 92 4.02 22.14 9.71
N ALA A 93 4.36 23.22 10.41
CA ALA A 93 5.09 23.11 11.66
C ALA A 93 4.18 22.47 12.72
N THR A 94 4.60 21.35 13.32
CA THR A 94 3.79 20.63 14.31
C THR A 94 4.63 19.95 15.38
N ASN A 95 4.05 19.81 16.58
CA ASN A 95 4.57 18.96 17.64
C ASN A 95 3.92 17.56 17.64
N ASP A 96 2.95 17.31 16.75
CA ASP A 96 2.34 16.01 16.62
C ASP A 96 3.35 15.01 16.02
N SER A 97 3.20 13.75 16.37
CA SER A 97 4.01 12.71 15.76
C SER A 97 3.69 12.59 14.26
N LEU A 98 4.70 12.23 13.47
CA LEU A 98 4.52 11.87 12.08
C LEU A 98 4.46 10.36 11.93
N PRO A 99 3.51 9.83 11.13
CA PRO A 99 3.49 8.41 10.81
C PRO A 99 4.70 8.05 9.94
N LEU A 100 5.22 6.84 10.11
CA LEU A 100 6.20 6.28 9.20
C LEU A 100 5.59 6.16 7.80
N PRO A 101 6.21 6.71 6.76
CA PRO A 101 5.69 6.60 5.40
C PRO A 101 5.96 5.21 4.81
N GLY A 102 5.03 4.69 4.05
CA GLY A 102 5.15 3.42 3.32
C GLY A 102 6.02 3.47 2.07
N GLY A 103 6.76 4.56 1.87
CA GLY A 103 7.66 4.76 0.72
C GLY A 103 7.98 6.23 0.51
N PRO A 104 8.91 6.55 -0.38
CA PRO A 104 9.44 7.92 -0.54
C PRO A 104 8.39 8.96 -0.98
N PHE A 105 7.28 8.51 -1.55
CA PHE A 105 6.23 9.39 -2.06
C PHE A 105 4.90 9.23 -1.34
N ASN A 106 4.84 8.51 -0.17
CA ASN A 106 3.53 8.05 0.26
C ASN A 106 3.32 7.88 1.76
N ALA A 107 2.80 8.92 2.39
CA ALA A 107 2.10 8.78 3.66
C ALA A 107 0.81 7.90 3.57
N ALA A 108 0.37 7.54 2.36
CA ALA A 108 -0.85 6.78 2.12
C ALA A 108 -0.64 5.25 2.03
N MET A 109 0.63 4.79 2.06
CA MET A 109 0.96 3.37 2.06
C MET A 109 1.37 2.93 3.46
N GLN A 110 1.10 1.68 3.81
CA GLN A 110 1.48 1.14 5.10
C GLN A 110 3.00 1.01 5.21
N ALA A 111 3.58 1.66 6.23
CA ALA A 111 4.99 1.52 6.55
C ALA A 111 5.29 0.19 7.25
N TYR A 112 6.56 -0.19 7.25
CA TYR A 112 7.05 -1.24 8.13
C TYR A 112 7.18 -0.70 9.55
N ALA A 113 6.63 -1.42 10.53
CA ALA A 113 6.82 -1.10 11.93
C ALA A 113 8.30 -1.23 12.32
N THR A 114 8.77 -0.43 13.28
CA THR A 114 10.13 -0.58 13.79
C THR A 114 10.30 -1.91 14.56
N ALA A 115 11.45 -2.54 14.39
CA ALA A 115 11.79 -3.74 15.15
C ALA A 115 12.18 -3.45 16.62
N SER A 116 12.46 -2.18 16.95
CA SER A 116 12.77 -1.75 18.32
C SER A 116 12.33 -0.32 18.56
N LEU A 117 11.76 -0.08 19.74
CA LEU A 117 11.45 1.27 20.22
C LEU A 117 12.69 2.01 20.75
N ASP A 118 13.78 1.28 20.99
CA ASP A 118 15.05 1.86 21.41
C ASP A 118 15.84 2.39 20.21
N ASN A 119 15.71 3.69 19.99
CA ASN A 119 16.36 4.41 18.90
C ASN A 119 17.84 4.72 19.12
N THR A 120 18.43 4.25 20.22
CA THR A 120 19.87 4.36 20.48
C THR A 120 20.68 3.20 19.89
N LYS A 121 20.00 2.15 19.44
CA LYS A 121 20.66 0.98 18.85
C LYS A 121 21.31 1.29 17.51
N PRO A 122 22.34 0.58 17.11
CA PRO A 122 22.92 0.68 15.77
C PRO A 122 21.85 0.50 14.68
N GLY A 123 21.94 1.31 13.63
CA GLY A 123 20.99 1.26 12.51
C GLY A 123 19.75 2.16 12.67
N TYR A 124 19.69 2.97 13.74
CA TYR A 124 18.63 3.95 13.98
C TYR A 124 19.21 5.35 13.95
N VAL A 125 18.88 6.11 12.91
CA VAL A 125 19.43 7.45 12.67
C VAL A 125 18.35 8.35 12.12
N LEU A 126 18.14 9.52 12.72
CA LEU A 126 17.31 10.58 12.19
C LEU A 126 18.20 11.76 11.81
N THR A 127 18.04 12.25 10.60
CA THR A 127 18.72 13.43 10.08
C THR A 127 17.73 14.41 9.46
N ARG A 128 18.17 15.67 9.27
CA ARG A 128 17.42 16.67 8.51
C ARG A 128 18.34 17.45 7.58
N ARG A 129 17.78 18.02 6.52
CA ARG A 129 18.45 18.94 5.59
C ARG A 129 17.41 19.83 4.89
N ILE A 130 17.80 20.94 4.31
CA ILE A 130 16.89 21.84 3.59
C ILE A 130 16.73 21.36 2.14
N ASN A 131 17.84 21.18 1.42
CA ASN A 131 17.84 20.72 0.04
C ASN A 131 18.43 19.31 -0.07
N GLU A 132 18.10 18.60 -1.13
CA GLU A 132 18.57 17.23 -1.35
C GLU A 132 20.11 17.13 -1.40
N GLY A 133 20.80 18.14 -1.94
CA GLY A 133 22.26 18.19 -2.03
C GLY A 133 22.97 18.63 -0.74
N ASP A 134 22.24 19.11 0.28
CA ASP A 134 22.84 19.62 1.51
C ASP A 134 23.38 18.49 2.40
N ALA A 135 24.36 18.84 3.22
CA ALA A 135 24.86 17.93 4.27
C ALA A 135 23.74 17.60 5.28
N ARG A 136 23.64 16.32 5.63
CA ARG A 136 22.68 15.85 6.63
C ARG A 136 23.09 16.31 8.03
N GLN A 137 22.18 16.96 8.73
CA GLN A 137 22.32 17.34 10.12
C GLN A 137 21.73 16.21 10.98
N LEU A 138 22.57 15.60 11.82
CA LEU A 138 22.11 14.57 12.74
C LEU A 138 21.20 15.16 13.82
N ILE A 139 20.08 14.50 14.09
CA ILE A 139 19.23 14.76 15.24
C ILE A 139 19.60 13.72 16.32
N PRO A 140 20.05 14.16 17.52
CA PRO A 140 20.45 13.27 18.59
C PRO A 140 19.33 12.30 18.98
N ALA A 141 19.67 11.06 19.34
CA ALA A 141 18.70 10.03 19.74
C ALA A 141 17.88 10.40 20.98
N SER A 142 18.36 11.36 21.78
CA SER A 142 17.63 11.98 22.92
C SER A 142 16.44 12.83 22.49
N ASP A 143 16.45 13.33 21.25
CA ASP A 143 15.52 14.36 20.78
C ASP A 143 14.43 13.82 19.87
N TRP A 144 14.36 12.49 19.68
CA TRP A 144 13.28 11.83 18.95
C TRP A 144 13.00 10.43 19.49
N LYS A 145 11.78 9.94 19.31
CA LYS A 145 11.34 8.59 19.74
C LYS A 145 10.36 7.98 18.76
N PHE A 146 10.32 6.64 18.70
CA PHE A 146 9.19 5.92 18.13
C PHE A 146 8.01 6.02 19.09
N ALA A 147 7.15 6.97 18.86
CA ALA A 147 6.04 7.31 19.75
C ALA A 147 4.97 8.13 19.05
N LYS A 148 3.78 8.13 19.63
CA LYS A 148 2.72 9.11 19.34
C LYS A 148 2.83 10.27 20.33
N CYS A 149 2.89 11.48 19.81
CA CYS A 149 2.84 12.71 20.59
C CYS A 149 1.94 13.76 19.92
N GLY A 150 1.53 14.75 20.69
CA GLY A 150 0.67 15.86 20.31
C GLY A 150 0.35 16.75 21.51
N ALA A 151 -0.61 17.64 21.38
CA ALA A 151 -0.96 18.63 22.42
C ALA A 151 -1.27 18.02 23.78
N GLY A 152 -1.95 16.87 23.80
CA GLY A 152 -2.30 16.15 25.06
C GLY A 152 -1.24 15.15 25.53
N THR A 153 -0.22 14.88 24.75
CA THR A 153 0.82 13.89 25.05
C THR A 153 2.15 14.41 24.48
N PRO A 154 2.81 15.34 25.17
CA PRO A 154 4.05 15.94 24.69
C PRO A 154 5.19 14.91 24.62
N PHE A 155 6.29 15.28 23.97
CA PHE A 155 7.51 14.46 23.96
C PHE A 155 7.88 13.98 25.39
N PRO A 156 8.26 12.71 25.58
CA PRO A 156 8.61 11.70 24.56
C PRO A 156 7.41 10.96 23.95
N GLY A 157 6.19 11.25 24.34
CA GLY A 157 4.98 10.63 23.81
C GLY A 157 4.67 9.23 24.38
N THR A 158 3.68 8.59 23.81
CA THR A 158 3.35 7.18 24.09
C THR A 158 4.06 6.28 23.09
N PRO A 159 4.82 5.26 23.52
CA PRO A 159 5.53 4.35 22.62
C PRO A 159 4.63 3.81 21.50
N ASP A 160 5.10 3.89 20.25
CA ASP A 160 4.38 3.43 19.07
C ASP A 160 5.37 3.01 17.97
N GLU A 161 5.15 1.84 17.37
CA GLU A 161 6.07 1.26 16.40
C GLU A 161 5.98 1.88 14.98
N THR A 162 4.98 2.70 14.73
CA THR A 162 4.64 3.24 13.41
C THR A 162 4.65 4.76 13.32
N ASN A 163 4.97 5.43 14.43
CA ASN A 163 5.02 6.89 14.51
C ASN A 163 6.36 7.36 15.08
N VAL A 164 6.76 8.56 14.70
CA VAL A 164 7.97 9.23 15.21
C VAL A 164 7.57 10.55 15.86
N CYS A 165 8.01 10.72 17.09
CA CYS A 165 7.85 11.94 17.88
C CYS A 165 9.18 12.68 17.95
N LEU A 166 9.17 14.00 17.69
CA LEU A 166 10.32 14.88 17.79
C LEU A 166 10.14 15.78 19.02
N LYS A 167 11.22 16.00 19.76
CA LYS A 167 11.22 16.88 20.94
C LYS A 167 10.90 18.33 20.60
N ASP A 168 11.52 18.81 19.51
CA ASP A 168 11.20 20.07 18.90
C ASP A 168 10.08 19.92 17.86
N LYS A 169 9.67 21.04 17.28
CA LYS A 169 8.69 21.01 16.20
C LYS A 169 9.29 20.39 14.93
N TRP A 170 8.50 19.58 14.24
CA TRP A 170 8.72 19.34 12.84
C TRP A 170 8.59 20.65 12.08
N ASP A 171 9.58 20.96 11.26
CA ASP A 171 9.63 22.21 10.49
C ASP A 171 9.51 21.88 8.99
N PRO A 172 8.51 22.43 8.29
CA PRO A 172 8.32 22.17 6.86
C PRO A 172 9.43 22.72 5.96
N ALA A 173 10.34 23.54 6.50
CA ALA A 173 11.54 23.97 5.79
C ALA A 173 12.59 22.86 5.63
N TYR A 174 12.45 21.75 6.37
CA TYR A 174 13.38 20.62 6.32
C TYR A 174 12.73 19.36 5.77
N MET A 175 13.50 18.61 5.01
CA MET A 175 13.26 17.18 4.77
C MET A 175 14.00 16.37 5.84
N TYR A 176 13.28 15.46 6.46
CA TYR A 176 13.83 14.55 7.46
C TYR A 176 14.02 13.18 6.85
N GLU A 177 15.13 12.53 7.17
CA GLU A 177 15.43 11.18 6.73
C GLU A 177 15.68 10.30 7.96
N LEU A 178 14.86 9.26 8.06
CA LEU A 178 14.94 8.27 9.13
C LEU A 178 15.44 6.95 8.54
N VAL A 179 16.54 6.44 9.07
CA VAL A 179 17.00 5.07 8.85
C VAL A 179 16.67 4.27 10.11
N TYR A 180 16.06 3.11 9.95
CA TYR A 180 15.72 2.23 11.06
C TYR A 180 15.64 0.76 10.61
N ILE A 181 15.56 -0.15 11.58
CA ILE A 181 15.33 -1.56 11.32
C ILE A 181 13.81 -1.80 11.33
N GLY A 182 13.25 -2.06 10.16
CA GLY A 182 11.86 -2.45 10.00
C GLY A 182 11.66 -3.95 10.24
N LYS A 183 10.42 -4.37 10.51
CA LYS A 183 10.03 -5.77 10.73
C LYS A 183 8.78 -6.14 9.95
N ASP A 184 8.50 -7.44 9.89
CA ASP A 184 7.27 -8.03 9.38
C ASP A 184 6.94 -7.61 7.92
N PRO A 185 7.86 -7.82 6.96
CA PRO A 185 7.59 -7.50 5.56
C PRO A 185 6.46 -8.36 5.01
N LYS A 186 5.56 -7.76 4.26
CA LYS A 186 4.49 -8.46 3.56
C LYS A 186 5.03 -9.21 2.34
N VAL A 187 4.40 -10.34 2.00
CA VAL A 187 4.68 -11.05 0.74
C VAL A 187 4.17 -10.21 -0.42
N MET A 188 5.08 -9.60 -1.17
CA MET A 188 4.75 -8.73 -2.29
C MET A 188 4.61 -9.53 -3.60
N GLY A 189 3.98 -8.92 -4.63
CA GLY A 189 3.78 -9.53 -5.95
C GLY A 189 2.55 -10.44 -6.07
N LEU A 190 1.86 -10.77 -4.97
CA LEU A 190 0.64 -11.58 -5.00
C LEU A 190 -0.53 -10.93 -5.74
N GLY A 191 -0.50 -9.61 -5.94
CA GLY A 191 -1.48 -8.90 -6.76
C GLY A 191 -1.51 -9.38 -8.20
N LEU A 192 -0.36 -9.75 -8.76
CA LEU A 192 -0.28 -10.36 -10.11
C LEU A 192 -0.97 -11.71 -10.17
N ALA A 193 -0.80 -12.54 -9.13
CA ALA A 193 -1.49 -13.82 -9.01
C ALA A 193 -3.00 -13.62 -8.85
N ALA A 194 -3.42 -12.68 -8.00
CA ALA A 194 -4.82 -12.35 -7.77
C ALA A 194 -5.51 -11.92 -9.07
N LEU A 195 -4.87 -11.04 -9.85
CA LEU A 195 -5.42 -10.60 -11.13
C LEU A 195 -5.50 -11.75 -12.14
N ARG A 196 -4.45 -12.56 -12.28
CA ARG A 196 -4.47 -13.75 -13.12
C ARG A 196 -5.66 -14.66 -12.78
N ASP A 197 -5.87 -14.92 -11.51
CA ASP A 197 -6.91 -15.83 -11.05
C ASP A 197 -8.30 -15.25 -11.27
N MET A 198 -8.51 -13.95 -11.04
CA MET A 198 -9.77 -13.25 -11.35
C MET A 198 -10.08 -13.24 -12.85
N ILE A 199 -9.09 -12.90 -13.68
CA ILE A 199 -9.28 -12.90 -15.15
C ILE A 199 -9.59 -14.33 -15.62
N THR A 200 -8.89 -15.33 -15.10
CA THR A 200 -9.14 -16.73 -15.42
C THR A 200 -10.56 -17.15 -15.03
N PHE A 201 -11.02 -16.75 -13.85
CA PHE A 201 -12.39 -17.01 -13.40
C PHE A 201 -13.41 -16.45 -14.37
N PHE A 202 -13.31 -15.16 -14.70
CA PHE A 202 -14.27 -14.50 -15.61
C PHE A 202 -14.26 -15.06 -17.02
N HIS A 203 -13.13 -15.57 -17.49
CA HIS A 203 -13.00 -16.17 -18.82
C HIS A 203 -13.46 -17.64 -18.91
N ARG A 204 -13.25 -18.42 -17.85
CA ARG A 204 -13.23 -19.88 -17.97
C ARG A 204 -14.22 -20.62 -17.10
N HIS A 205 -14.65 -20.03 -16.00
CA HIS A 205 -15.43 -20.75 -14.99
C HIS A 205 -16.89 -20.33 -15.01
N ALA A 206 -17.80 -21.29 -14.90
CA ALA A 206 -19.24 -21.02 -14.75
C ALA A 206 -19.58 -20.55 -13.31
N SER A 207 -18.83 -21.05 -12.32
CA SER A 207 -18.96 -20.69 -10.91
C SER A 207 -17.62 -20.82 -10.19
N ASP A 208 -17.51 -20.23 -9.01
CA ASP A 208 -16.37 -20.44 -8.12
C ASP A 208 -16.46 -21.79 -7.37
N ALA A 209 -15.47 -22.06 -6.51
CA ALA A 209 -15.41 -23.29 -5.72
C ALA A 209 -16.53 -23.40 -4.66
N ALA A 210 -17.17 -22.29 -4.29
CA ALA A 210 -18.32 -22.25 -3.39
C ALA A 210 -19.66 -22.38 -4.12
N GLY A 211 -19.63 -22.46 -5.46
CA GLY A 211 -20.83 -22.56 -6.31
C GLY A 211 -21.43 -21.20 -6.67
N THR A 212 -20.77 -20.07 -6.35
CA THR A 212 -21.25 -18.74 -6.73
C THR A 212 -21.12 -18.56 -8.25
N PRO A 213 -22.23 -18.26 -8.96
CA PRO A 213 -22.16 -18.11 -10.41
C PRO A 213 -21.23 -16.99 -10.86
N ASN A 214 -20.54 -17.20 -11.98
CA ASN A 214 -19.81 -16.13 -12.65
C ASN A 214 -20.80 -15.05 -13.13
N PRO A 215 -20.65 -13.79 -12.68
CA PRO A 215 -21.57 -12.72 -13.04
C PRO A 215 -21.48 -12.27 -14.51
N VAL A 216 -20.50 -12.78 -15.26
CA VAL A 216 -20.30 -12.53 -16.69
C VAL A 216 -20.86 -13.71 -17.49
N ALA A 217 -22.13 -13.61 -17.88
CA ALA A 217 -22.81 -14.69 -18.61
C ALA A 217 -22.31 -14.85 -20.06
N THR A 218 -21.84 -13.75 -20.69
CA THR A 218 -21.28 -13.78 -22.05
C THR A 218 -19.80 -14.12 -21.98
N PRO A 219 -19.30 -15.06 -22.78
CA PRO A 219 -17.88 -15.40 -22.79
C PRO A 219 -17.01 -14.20 -23.13
N ILE A 220 -16.04 -13.93 -22.28
CA ILE A 220 -15.00 -12.95 -22.55
C ILE A 220 -14.06 -13.53 -23.61
N LYS A 221 -13.82 -12.78 -24.68
CA LYS A 221 -12.94 -13.15 -25.79
C LYS A 221 -11.54 -12.56 -25.63
N ASN A 222 -11.50 -11.31 -25.17
CA ASN A 222 -10.25 -10.55 -25.05
C ASN A 222 -10.18 -9.86 -23.70
N THR A 223 -8.97 -9.68 -23.19
CA THR A 223 -8.68 -8.85 -22.01
C THR A 223 -7.73 -7.73 -22.40
N ILE A 224 -8.01 -6.53 -21.93
CA ILE A 224 -7.15 -5.35 -22.04
C ILE A 224 -6.81 -4.90 -20.63
N ALA A 225 -5.52 -4.75 -20.33
CA ALA A 225 -5.07 -4.16 -19.08
C ALA A 225 -4.52 -2.77 -19.34
N SER A 226 -4.81 -1.85 -18.44
CA SER A 226 -4.22 -0.50 -18.46
C SER A 226 -3.87 -0.03 -17.06
N GLY A 227 -2.88 0.85 -17.01
CA GLY A 227 -2.41 1.49 -15.79
C GLY A 227 -1.62 2.75 -16.11
N GLY A 228 -1.66 3.72 -15.20
CA GLY A 228 -0.91 4.96 -15.33
C GLY A 228 0.26 5.02 -14.34
N SER A 229 1.42 5.59 -14.74
CA SER A 229 2.59 5.76 -13.89
C SER A 229 3.05 4.42 -13.29
N GLN A 230 3.19 4.31 -11.97
CA GLN A 230 3.55 3.06 -11.28
C GLN A 230 2.60 1.90 -11.62
N CYS A 231 1.30 2.18 -11.76
CA CYS A 231 0.32 1.16 -12.14
C CYS A 231 0.47 0.71 -13.61
N GLY A 232 1.24 1.42 -14.45
CA GLY A 232 1.60 1.02 -15.80
C GLY A 232 2.77 0.04 -15.88
N ASN A 233 3.47 -0.18 -14.77
CA ASN A 233 4.53 -1.18 -14.65
C ASN A 233 4.00 -2.57 -14.26
N PHE A 234 2.70 -2.67 -14.16
CA PHE A 234 1.98 -3.89 -13.78
C PHE A 234 2.05 -4.99 -14.86
#